data_e35bdacd7977bfef443d8854bbdd4b1c
#
_entry.id   e35bdacd7977bfef443d8854bbdd4b1c
#
_cell.length_a   1.000
_cell.length_b   1.000
_cell.length_c   1.000
_cell.angle_alpha   90.00
_cell.angle_beta   90.00
_cell.angle_gamma   90.00
#
_symmetry.space_group_name_H-M   'P 1'
#
loop_
_entity.id
_entity.type
_entity.pdbx_description
1 polymer ?
#
loop_
_entity_poly.entity_id
_entity_poly.type
_entity_poly.pdbx_seq_one_letter_code
_entity_poly.pdbx_strand_id
1 'polypeptide(L)'
;MRPSACPGLMRVVAAADGGLCRIKLPGGRLAAAQARAIADAARRYGSGLIDATNRANLQLRGIRDGAAAPLAGALLDAGLGPNSAAYSAAYSGADTAGARDADDARAALAASDDVRNLLLSPLAGLDRAALVDSRALARPLLDMLTHEPRRGELSPKFSIQLDGGEAVAALDHPHDIWLAAWRRDDGAPRIAAGLAGCPPVAPGDRPASFDVAPHQAVELVRALLLAFLDLAPAGVTRMRALLADGGERALIARAQHYAPFPLAADPALAGWRRPPVDAAPVSYTHLRA
;
A
#
# COMPACT_ATOMS: atom_id res chain seq x y z
N MET A 1 -14.25 -15.64 3.02
CA MET A 1 -13.00 -14.98 2.53
C MET A 1 -12.27 -15.96 1.62
N ARG A 2 -11.95 -15.61 0.37
CA ARG A 2 -11.17 -16.49 -0.51
C ARG A 2 -9.71 -16.42 -0.09
N PRO A 3 -8.99 -17.54 0.10
CA PRO A 3 -7.56 -17.52 0.39
C PRO A 3 -6.85 -16.78 -0.74
N SER A 4 -6.10 -15.73 -0.40
CA SER A 4 -5.29 -15.01 -1.40
C SER A 4 -4.09 -15.87 -1.79
N ALA A 5 -3.88 -16.07 -3.10
CA ALA A 5 -2.67 -16.69 -3.64
C ALA A 5 -1.44 -15.76 -3.62
N CYS A 6 -1.58 -14.54 -3.10
CA CYS A 6 -0.47 -13.58 -3.04
C CYS A 6 0.41 -13.85 -1.82
N PRO A 7 1.74 -13.83 -1.97
CA PRO A 7 2.65 -13.91 -0.83
C PRO A 7 2.50 -12.68 0.08
N GLY A 8 2.63 -12.88 1.37
CA GLY A 8 2.66 -11.86 2.42
C GLY A 8 3.64 -12.29 3.50
N LEU A 9 3.80 -11.48 4.53
CA LEU A 9 4.66 -11.83 5.65
C LEU A 9 4.08 -13.06 6.39
N MET A 10 2.76 -13.09 6.56
CA MET A 10 2.04 -14.17 7.24
C MET A 10 1.68 -15.35 6.31
N ARG A 11 1.99 -15.25 5.03
CA ARG A 11 1.59 -16.24 4.02
C ARG A 11 2.72 -16.49 3.04
N VAL A 12 3.47 -17.56 3.31
CA VAL A 12 4.46 -18.11 2.37
C VAL A 12 3.70 -18.89 1.31
N VAL A 13 3.97 -18.61 0.04
CA VAL A 13 3.37 -19.33 -1.09
C VAL A 13 4.43 -20.15 -1.80
N ALA A 14 4.05 -21.29 -2.36
CA ALA A 14 4.98 -22.15 -3.10
C ALA A 14 5.45 -21.45 -4.39
N ALA A 15 6.74 -21.56 -4.69
CA ALA A 15 7.38 -21.12 -5.90
C ALA A 15 8.34 -22.21 -6.41
N ALA A 16 8.91 -22.06 -7.62
CA ALA A 16 9.77 -23.07 -8.22
C ALA A 16 11.05 -23.36 -7.43
N ASP A 17 11.52 -22.39 -6.66
CA ASP A 17 12.74 -22.43 -5.86
C ASP A 17 12.48 -22.62 -4.35
N GLY A 18 11.28 -23.01 -3.96
CA GLY A 18 10.85 -23.15 -2.56
C GLY A 18 9.73 -22.16 -2.21
N GLY A 19 9.59 -21.86 -0.92
CA GLY A 19 8.58 -20.88 -0.49
C GLY A 19 8.97 -19.43 -0.81
N LEU A 20 7.97 -18.57 -1.04
CA LEU A 20 8.10 -17.14 -1.28
C LEU A 20 7.36 -16.37 -0.19
N CYS A 21 8.08 -15.53 0.56
CA CYS A 21 7.54 -14.58 1.53
C CYS A 21 7.68 -13.16 0.99
N ARG A 22 6.66 -12.31 1.17
CA ARG A 22 6.72 -10.89 0.82
C ARG A 22 6.65 -10.02 2.06
N ILE A 23 7.62 -9.14 2.20
CA ILE A 23 7.68 -8.13 3.25
C ILE A 23 7.22 -6.81 2.65
N LYS A 24 6.13 -6.27 3.13
CA LYS A 24 5.64 -4.95 2.73
C LYS A 24 6.37 -3.88 3.52
N LEU A 25 6.90 -2.90 2.80
CA LEU A 25 7.58 -1.74 3.34
C LEU A 25 6.79 -0.47 2.95
N PRO A 26 5.76 -0.09 3.71
CA PRO A 26 4.99 1.11 3.41
C PRO A 26 5.91 2.33 3.31
N GLY A 27 5.83 3.04 2.18
CA GLY A 27 6.73 4.15 1.88
C GLY A 27 8.17 3.75 1.57
N GLY A 28 8.46 2.46 1.37
CA GLY A 28 9.80 1.99 0.98
C GLY A 28 10.89 2.17 2.04
N ARG A 29 10.53 2.45 3.30
CA ARG A 29 11.49 2.75 4.37
C ARG A 29 11.92 1.49 5.10
N LEU A 30 13.22 1.40 5.37
CA LEU A 30 13.84 0.28 6.06
C LEU A 30 14.92 0.80 7.02
N ALA A 31 14.79 0.50 8.31
CA ALA A 31 15.82 0.80 9.29
C ALA A 31 16.99 -0.20 9.16
N ALA A 32 18.21 0.21 9.50
CA ALA A 32 19.38 -0.65 9.41
C ALA A 32 19.24 -1.95 10.23
N ALA A 33 18.60 -1.90 11.40
CA ALA A 33 18.31 -3.09 12.20
C ALA A 33 17.35 -4.05 11.49
N GLN A 34 16.30 -3.50 10.85
CA GLN A 34 15.34 -4.28 10.06
C GLN A 34 16.02 -4.92 8.83
N ALA A 35 16.90 -4.17 8.13
CA ALA A 35 17.65 -4.72 7.00
C ALA A 35 18.53 -5.91 7.43
N ARG A 36 19.20 -5.83 8.56
CA ARG A 36 19.98 -6.95 9.13
C ARG A 36 19.07 -8.13 9.48
N ALA A 37 17.95 -7.90 10.14
CA ALA A 37 16.99 -8.95 10.47
C ALA A 37 16.46 -9.67 9.22
N ILE A 38 16.16 -8.93 8.15
CA ILE A 38 15.74 -9.51 6.86
C ILE A 38 16.87 -10.38 6.26
N ALA A 39 18.11 -9.89 6.25
CA ALA A 39 19.25 -10.63 5.72
C ALA A 39 19.52 -11.92 6.52
N ASP A 40 19.43 -11.86 7.84
CA ASP A 40 19.57 -13.02 8.72
C ASP A 40 18.42 -14.03 8.53
N ALA A 41 17.21 -13.53 8.42
CA ALA A 41 16.02 -14.36 8.16
C ALA A 41 16.10 -15.05 6.79
N ALA A 42 16.55 -14.33 5.74
CA ALA A 42 16.76 -14.90 4.40
C ALA A 42 17.73 -16.08 4.42
N ARG A 43 18.87 -15.94 5.11
CA ARG A 43 19.88 -17.00 5.27
C ARG A 43 19.39 -18.14 6.15
N ARG A 44 18.75 -17.81 7.28
CA ARG A 44 18.33 -18.79 8.28
C ARG A 44 17.16 -19.64 7.82
N TYR A 45 16.21 -19.09 7.08
CA TYR A 45 14.94 -19.73 6.75
C TYR A 45 14.75 -20.00 5.26
N GLY A 46 15.56 -19.41 4.39
CA GLY A 46 15.47 -19.51 2.93
C GLY A 46 16.79 -19.75 2.24
N SER A 47 16.86 -19.33 0.98
CA SER A 47 18.04 -19.46 0.11
C SER A 47 19.09 -18.35 0.31
N GLY A 48 18.80 -17.32 1.08
CA GLY A 48 19.59 -16.11 1.19
C GLY A 48 19.32 -15.08 0.08
N LEU A 49 18.44 -15.38 -0.88
CA LEU A 49 18.06 -14.44 -1.94
C LEU A 49 16.95 -13.49 -1.48
N ILE A 50 17.13 -12.21 -1.78
CA ILE A 50 16.19 -11.13 -1.51
C ILE A 50 15.94 -10.39 -2.81
N ASP A 51 14.68 -10.36 -3.26
CA ASP A 51 14.26 -9.59 -4.42
C ASP A 51 13.63 -8.26 -3.98
N ALA A 52 14.03 -7.15 -4.58
CA ALA A 52 13.32 -5.90 -4.50
C ALA A 52 12.22 -5.85 -5.57
N THR A 53 11.05 -5.31 -5.19
CA THR A 53 9.93 -5.20 -6.11
C THR A 53 9.70 -3.74 -6.52
N ASN A 54 9.05 -3.55 -7.68
CA ASN A 54 8.66 -2.23 -8.18
C ASN A 54 7.61 -1.47 -7.32
N ARG A 55 7.16 -2.08 -6.21
CA ARG A 55 6.27 -1.47 -5.21
C ARG A 55 6.98 -1.22 -3.88
N ALA A 56 8.30 -1.06 -3.91
CA ALA A 56 9.12 -0.85 -2.73
C ALA A 56 8.95 -1.94 -1.63
N ASN A 57 8.60 -3.17 -2.02
CA ASN A 57 8.52 -4.32 -1.12
C ASN A 57 9.71 -5.25 -1.35
N LEU A 58 10.00 -6.12 -0.37
CA LEU A 58 11.01 -7.16 -0.50
C LEU A 58 10.36 -8.55 -0.55
N GLN A 59 11.06 -9.49 -1.20
CA GLN A 59 10.67 -10.89 -1.25
C GLN A 59 11.83 -11.75 -0.81
N LEU A 60 11.58 -12.66 0.13
CA LEU A 60 12.51 -13.72 0.52
C LEU A 60 12.16 -14.99 -0.23
N ARG A 61 13.16 -15.59 -0.84
CA ARG A 61 13.02 -16.74 -1.73
C ARG A 61 13.59 -18.02 -1.13
N GLY A 62 13.10 -19.14 -1.67
CA GLY A 62 13.59 -20.45 -1.27
C GLY A 62 13.33 -20.79 0.19
N ILE A 63 12.21 -20.30 0.75
CA ILE A 63 11.83 -20.59 2.14
C ILE A 63 11.60 -22.09 2.28
N ARG A 64 12.32 -22.69 3.24
CA ARG A 64 12.29 -24.13 3.47
C ARG A 64 10.97 -24.57 4.08
N ASP A 65 10.60 -25.83 3.83
CA ASP A 65 9.42 -26.44 4.44
C ASP A 65 9.50 -26.36 5.97
N GLY A 66 8.38 -26.02 6.58
CA GLY A 66 8.26 -25.84 8.03
C GLY A 66 8.83 -24.51 8.56
N ALA A 67 9.54 -23.70 7.73
CA ALA A 67 10.16 -22.47 8.19
C ALA A 67 9.23 -21.24 8.18
N ALA A 68 8.00 -21.36 7.67
CA ALA A 68 7.09 -20.19 7.51
C ALA A 68 6.77 -19.51 8.84
N ALA A 69 6.42 -20.28 9.89
CA ALA A 69 6.05 -19.72 11.19
C ALA A 69 7.24 -19.06 11.91
N PRO A 70 8.42 -19.70 12.06
CA PRO A 70 9.57 -19.06 12.69
C PRO A 70 10.11 -17.87 11.87
N LEU A 71 10.00 -17.88 10.53
CA LEU A 71 10.31 -16.73 9.69
C LEU A 71 9.39 -15.55 10.02
N ALA A 72 8.07 -15.77 10.02
CA ALA A 72 7.09 -14.73 10.33
C ALA A 72 7.36 -14.13 11.72
N GLY A 73 7.65 -14.97 12.73
CA GLY A 73 8.02 -14.54 14.06
C GLY A 73 9.21 -13.58 14.06
N ALA A 74 10.32 -14.01 13.46
CA ALA A 74 11.55 -13.21 13.41
C ALA A 74 11.37 -11.85 12.71
N LEU A 75 10.55 -11.80 11.64
CA LEU A 75 10.27 -10.56 10.92
C LEU A 75 9.33 -9.62 11.70
N LEU A 76 8.35 -10.18 12.42
CA LEU A 76 7.45 -9.41 13.28
C LEU A 76 8.18 -8.84 14.50
N ASP A 77 9.05 -9.61 15.13
CA ASP A 77 9.92 -9.15 16.24
C ASP A 77 10.83 -8.00 15.81
N ALA A 78 11.23 -7.98 14.52
CA ALA A 78 11.97 -6.87 13.92
C ALA A 78 11.08 -5.66 13.54
N GLY A 79 9.77 -5.69 13.81
CA GLY A 79 8.84 -4.60 13.51
C GLY A 79 8.50 -4.46 12.02
N LEU A 80 8.57 -5.54 11.25
CA LEU A 80 8.31 -5.53 9.80
C LEU A 80 6.85 -5.84 9.43
N GLY A 81 6.04 -6.25 10.40
CA GLY A 81 4.61 -6.54 10.22
C GLY A 81 3.69 -5.37 10.59
N PRO A 82 2.37 -5.58 10.45
CA PRO A 82 1.39 -4.71 11.04
C PRO A 82 1.44 -4.89 12.56
N ASN A 83 1.45 -3.89 13.34
CA ASN A 83 1.41 -3.82 14.80
C ASN A 83 1.95 -5.05 15.59
N SER A 84 3.16 -4.91 16.16
CA SER A 84 3.84 -5.96 16.95
C SER A 84 3.07 -6.41 18.21
N ALA A 85 2.23 -5.55 18.81
CA ALA A 85 1.45 -5.92 20.00
C ALA A 85 0.36 -6.97 19.70
N ALA A 86 -0.26 -6.90 18.53
CA ALA A 86 -1.23 -7.91 18.10
C ALA A 86 -0.57 -9.28 17.83
N TYR A 87 0.71 -9.27 17.42
CA TYR A 87 1.48 -10.50 17.25
C TYR A 87 1.76 -11.22 18.56
N SER A 88 2.20 -10.48 19.58
CA SER A 88 2.48 -11.07 20.89
C SER A 88 1.25 -11.79 21.45
N ALA A 89 0.04 -11.24 21.24
CA ALA A 89 -1.20 -11.89 21.64
C ALA A 89 -1.53 -13.15 20.81
N ALA A 90 -1.24 -13.13 19.50
CA ALA A 90 -1.60 -14.22 18.58
C ALA A 90 -0.60 -15.39 18.54
N TYR A 91 0.66 -15.16 18.98
CA TYR A 91 1.75 -16.13 18.86
C TYR A 91 2.46 -16.46 20.18
N SER A 92 2.16 -15.76 21.28
CA SER A 92 2.84 -15.96 22.57
C SER A 92 2.38 -17.19 23.33
N GLY A 93 1.75 -18.17 22.68
CA GLY A 93 1.50 -19.49 23.25
C GLY A 93 0.71 -19.48 24.58
N ALA A 94 -0.11 -18.46 24.82
CA ALA A 94 -1.03 -18.51 25.94
C ALA A 94 -2.07 -19.59 25.64
N ASP A 95 -1.92 -20.75 26.26
CA ASP A 95 -2.77 -21.94 26.19
C ASP A 95 -4.25 -21.70 26.60
N THR A 96 -4.70 -20.47 26.61
CA THR A 96 -6.02 -20.06 27.10
C THR A 96 -6.99 -19.54 26.04
N ALA A 97 -6.52 -19.22 24.83
CA ALA A 97 -7.40 -18.92 23.70
C ALA A 97 -7.66 -20.20 22.91
N GLY A 98 -8.92 -20.55 22.67
CA GLY A 98 -9.27 -21.70 21.85
C GLY A 98 -8.64 -21.59 20.46
N ALA A 99 -8.38 -22.73 19.79
CA ALA A 99 -7.71 -22.77 18.47
C ALA A 99 -8.39 -21.88 17.42
N ARG A 100 -9.70 -21.68 17.50
CA ARG A 100 -10.47 -20.76 16.63
C ARG A 100 -10.07 -19.28 16.84
N ASP A 101 -9.90 -18.86 18.09
CA ASP A 101 -9.51 -17.47 18.39
C ASP A 101 -8.10 -17.14 17.88
N ALA A 102 -7.18 -18.13 17.91
CA ALA A 102 -5.84 -17.99 17.38
C ALA A 102 -5.82 -17.91 15.84
N ASP A 103 -6.65 -18.69 15.16
CA ASP A 103 -6.76 -18.65 13.70
C ASP A 103 -7.42 -17.34 13.22
N ASP A 104 -8.43 -16.85 13.92
CA ASP A 104 -9.08 -15.57 13.65
C ASP A 104 -8.10 -14.41 13.87
N ALA A 105 -7.28 -14.44 14.93
CA ALA A 105 -6.24 -13.45 15.17
C ALA A 105 -5.16 -13.45 14.07
N ARG A 106 -4.74 -14.63 13.60
CA ARG A 106 -3.80 -14.76 12.46
C ARG A 106 -4.40 -14.24 11.17
N ALA A 107 -5.66 -14.53 10.89
CA ALA A 107 -6.37 -14.04 9.72
C ALA A 107 -6.50 -12.51 9.75
N ALA A 108 -6.83 -11.93 10.90
CA ALA A 108 -6.91 -10.49 11.08
C ALA A 108 -5.55 -9.79 10.88
N LEU A 109 -4.47 -10.40 11.38
CA LEU A 109 -3.10 -9.92 11.21
C LEU A 109 -2.68 -9.98 9.74
N ALA A 110 -2.98 -11.09 9.05
CA ALA A 110 -2.71 -11.24 7.63
C ALA A 110 -3.49 -10.23 6.78
N ALA A 111 -4.76 -9.96 7.11
CA ALA A 111 -5.56 -8.93 6.45
C ALA A 111 -4.99 -7.53 6.66
N SER A 112 -4.50 -7.22 7.87
CA SER A 112 -3.83 -5.95 8.16
C SER A 112 -2.50 -5.82 7.41
N ASP A 113 -1.72 -6.90 7.24
CA ASP A 113 -0.53 -6.89 6.40
C ASP A 113 -0.88 -6.69 4.92
N ASP A 114 -1.93 -7.33 4.44
CA ASP A 114 -2.33 -7.31 3.03
C ASP A 114 -2.68 -5.90 2.52
N VAL A 115 -3.16 -5.00 3.35
CA VAL A 115 -3.54 -3.62 2.96
C VAL A 115 -2.40 -2.61 3.03
N ARG A 116 -1.21 -3.00 3.47
CA ARG A 116 -0.05 -2.10 3.64
C ARG A 116 0.69 -1.76 2.34
N ASN A 117 -0.02 -1.70 1.21
CA ASN A 117 0.55 -1.34 -0.11
C ASN A 117 0.48 0.17 -0.35
N LEU A 118 1.30 0.91 0.34
CA LEU A 118 1.44 2.35 0.19
C LEU A 118 2.79 2.69 -0.42
N LEU A 119 2.80 3.29 -1.61
CA LEU A 119 3.99 3.75 -2.30
C LEU A 119 4.18 5.25 -2.09
N LEU A 120 5.38 5.65 -1.70
CA LEU A 120 5.83 7.03 -1.61
C LEU A 120 7.11 7.23 -2.42
N SER A 121 7.46 8.48 -2.66
CA SER A 121 8.79 8.85 -3.13
C SER A 121 9.88 8.40 -2.14
N PRO A 122 11.05 7.94 -2.60
CA PRO A 122 12.20 7.71 -1.73
C PRO A 122 12.69 9.01 -1.05
N LEU A 123 12.35 10.17 -1.61
CA LEU A 123 12.65 11.49 -1.06
C LEU A 123 11.54 12.05 -0.15
N ALA A 124 10.48 11.27 0.12
CA ALA A 124 9.39 11.69 0.98
C ALA A 124 9.89 12.23 2.33
N GLY A 125 9.54 13.50 2.62
CA GLY A 125 9.96 14.28 3.78
C GLY A 125 11.46 14.57 3.87
N LEU A 126 12.21 14.40 2.80
CA LEU A 126 13.61 14.81 2.65
C LEU A 126 13.76 15.92 1.61
N ASP A 127 12.91 15.91 0.59
CA ASP A 127 12.92 16.90 -0.47
C ASP A 127 12.27 18.21 0.02
N ARG A 128 13.06 19.28 0.03
CA ARG A 128 12.58 20.62 0.43
C ARG A 128 11.71 21.27 -0.65
N ALA A 129 11.77 20.81 -1.88
CA ALA A 129 10.94 21.28 -2.98
C ALA A 129 9.55 20.65 -3.02
N ALA A 130 9.33 19.60 -2.26
CA ALA A 130 8.03 18.96 -2.16
C ALA A 130 6.95 19.95 -1.66
N LEU A 131 5.78 19.91 -2.28
CA LEU A 131 4.64 20.76 -1.93
C LEU A 131 3.97 20.34 -0.62
N VAL A 132 3.99 19.04 -0.34
CA VAL A 132 3.39 18.41 0.85
C VAL A 132 4.34 17.34 1.37
N ASP A 133 4.54 17.27 2.67
CA ASP A 133 5.26 16.14 3.28
C ASP A 133 4.37 14.89 3.21
N SER A 134 4.61 14.06 2.19
CA SER A 134 3.85 12.82 1.97
C SER A 134 4.00 11.81 3.13
N ARG A 135 5.07 11.88 3.95
CA ARG A 135 5.20 11.03 5.16
C ARG A 135 4.20 11.41 6.24
N ALA A 136 3.88 12.70 6.37
CA ALA A 136 2.88 13.16 7.34
C ALA A 136 1.49 12.58 7.03
N LEU A 137 1.19 12.35 5.74
CA LEU A 137 -0.05 11.71 5.29
C LEU A 137 0.01 10.18 5.36
N ALA A 138 1.19 9.58 5.19
CA ALA A 138 1.36 8.14 5.11
C ALA A 138 0.96 7.41 6.40
N ARG A 139 1.33 7.94 7.56
CA ARG A 139 1.03 7.30 8.85
C ARG A 139 -0.47 7.22 9.13
N PRO A 140 -1.25 8.31 9.15
CA PRO A 140 -2.68 8.23 9.38
C PRO A 140 -3.41 7.40 8.31
N LEU A 141 -2.92 7.40 7.06
CA LEU A 141 -3.46 6.55 6.01
C LEU A 141 -3.24 5.06 6.29
N LEU A 142 -2.04 4.68 6.73
CA LEU A 142 -1.75 3.30 7.15
C LEU A 142 -2.56 2.89 8.37
N ASP A 143 -2.69 3.77 9.35
CA ASP A 143 -3.50 3.54 10.53
C ASP A 143 -4.97 3.30 10.14
N MET A 144 -5.52 4.12 9.27
CA MET A 144 -6.85 3.92 8.72
C MET A 144 -6.99 2.58 8.00
N LEU A 145 -6.09 2.25 7.08
CA LEU A 145 -6.14 1.00 6.30
C LEU A 145 -6.06 -0.25 7.18
N THR A 146 -5.17 -0.26 8.17
CA THR A 146 -4.94 -1.42 9.04
C THR A 146 -6.04 -1.62 10.08
N HIS A 147 -6.78 -0.58 10.43
CA HIS A 147 -7.90 -0.62 11.37
C HIS A 147 -9.28 -0.62 10.71
N GLU A 148 -9.38 -0.44 9.38
CA GLU A 148 -10.67 -0.52 8.68
C GLU A 148 -11.29 -1.92 8.89
N PRO A 149 -12.53 -2.01 9.44
CA PRO A 149 -13.17 -3.31 9.71
C PRO A 149 -13.27 -4.20 8.48
N ARG A 150 -13.50 -3.62 7.31
CA ARG A 150 -13.66 -4.33 6.03
C ARG A 150 -12.36 -4.61 5.29
N ARG A 151 -11.18 -4.30 5.87
CA ARG A 151 -9.86 -4.47 5.23
C ARG A 151 -9.62 -5.88 4.66
N GLY A 152 -10.19 -6.90 5.29
CA GLY A 152 -10.06 -8.29 4.84
C GLY A 152 -10.78 -8.61 3.53
N GLU A 153 -11.63 -7.70 3.03
CA GLU A 153 -12.28 -7.83 1.72
C GLU A 153 -11.40 -7.31 0.58
N LEU A 154 -10.39 -6.48 0.90
CA LEU A 154 -9.47 -5.94 -0.09
C LEU A 154 -8.47 -6.99 -0.59
N SER A 155 -8.15 -6.89 -1.86
CA SER A 155 -7.07 -7.69 -2.45
C SER A 155 -5.71 -7.24 -1.89
N PRO A 156 -4.78 -8.19 -1.60
CA PRO A 156 -3.38 -7.85 -1.30
C PRO A 156 -2.64 -7.08 -2.41
N LYS A 157 -3.26 -6.97 -3.58
CA LYS A 157 -2.74 -6.20 -4.72
C LYS A 157 -3.30 -4.79 -4.78
N PHE A 158 -4.34 -4.47 -3.99
CA PHE A 158 -4.88 -3.11 -3.93
C PHE A 158 -3.79 -2.18 -3.40
N SER A 159 -3.54 -1.08 -4.10
CA SER A 159 -2.38 -0.22 -3.81
C SER A 159 -2.73 1.25 -3.93
N ILE A 160 -2.06 2.05 -3.10
CA ILE A 160 -2.23 3.49 -3.02
C ILE A 160 -0.87 4.15 -3.23
N GLN A 161 -0.84 5.23 -3.99
CA GLN A 161 0.34 6.08 -4.17
C GLN A 161 0.13 7.42 -3.50
N LEU A 162 1.16 7.91 -2.82
CA LEU A 162 1.29 9.29 -2.35
C LEU A 162 2.49 9.93 -3.03
N ASP A 163 2.26 11.06 -3.68
CA ASP A 163 3.28 11.92 -4.30
C ASP A 163 3.16 13.32 -3.70
N GLY A 164 4.16 13.73 -2.94
CA GLY A 164 4.22 15.07 -2.32
C GLY A 164 4.73 16.16 -3.26
N GLY A 165 5.04 15.82 -4.52
CA GLY A 165 5.68 16.72 -5.46
C GLY A 165 7.20 16.63 -5.44
N GLU A 166 7.76 15.53 -4.91
CA GLU A 166 9.20 15.30 -4.80
C GLU A 166 9.88 15.20 -6.18
N ALA A 167 11.17 15.54 -6.24
CA ALA A 167 11.99 15.48 -7.46
C ALA A 167 12.19 14.07 -8.01
N VAL A 168 12.01 13.04 -7.18
CA VAL A 168 12.04 11.63 -7.59
C VAL A 168 10.71 10.99 -7.25
N ALA A 169 10.02 10.42 -8.23
CA ALA A 169 8.74 9.73 -8.03
C ALA A 169 8.55 8.60 -9.06
N ALA A 170 7.77 7.57 -8.71
CA ALA A 170 7.36 6.53 -9.64
C ALA A 170 6.03 6.96 -10.30
N LEU A 171 6.10 7.63 -11.44
CA LEU A 171 4.94 8.17 -12.15
C LEU A 171 4.45 7.27 -13.29
N ASP A 172 5.04 6.10 -13.48
CA ASP A 172 4.75 5.12 -14.54
C ASP A 172 4.16 3.80 -14.01
N HIS A 173 3.95 3.69 -12.71
CA HIS A 173 3.42 2.48 -12.08
C HIS A 173 1.98 2.69 -11.58
N PRO A 174 0.95 2.10 -12.24
CA PRO A 174 -0.44 2.37 -11.92
C PRO A 174 -0.88 1.78 -10.57
N HIS A 175 -1.63 2.58 -9.82
CA HIS A 175 -2.22 2.24 -8.53
C HIS A 175 -3.75 2.26 -8.59
N ASP A 176 -4.42 1.67 -7.59
CA ASP A 176 -5.89 1.69 -7.50
C ASP A 176 -6.39 3.09 -7.14
N ILE A 177 -5.67 3.76 -6.23
CA ILE A 177 -5.87 5.17 -5.88
C ILE A 177 -4.50 5.84 -5.90
N TRP A 178 -4.41 7.01 -6.49
CA TRP A 178 -3.23 7.85 -6.41
C TRP A 178 -3.59 9.23 -5.87
N LEU A 179 -2.69 9.81 -5.11
CA LEU A 179 -2.76 11.16 -4.55
C LEU A 179 -1.47 11.89 -4.91
N ALA A 180 -1.59 13.09 -5.46
CA ALA A 180 -0.44 13.91 -5.83
C ALA A 180 -0.63 15.35 -5.35
N ALA A 181 0.42 15.91 -4.76
CA ALA A 181 0.40 17.29 -4.36
C ALA A 181 0.41 18.21 -5.57
N TRP A 182 -0.41 19.23 -5.53
CA TRP A 182 -0.47 20.27 -6.53
C TRP A 182 -0.66 21.65 -5.87
N ARG A 183 -0.42 22.70 -6.62
CA ARG A 183 -0.57 24.06 -6.12
C ARG A 183 -1.72 24.73 -6.86
N ARG A 184 -2.67 25.19 -6.09
CA ARG A 184 -3.78 26.00 -6.61
C ARG A 184 -3.31 27.39 -6.99
N ASP A 185 -4.08 28.14 -7.78
CA ASP A 185 -3.75 29.51 -8.22
C ASP A 185 -3.55 30.49 -7.05
N ASP A 186 -4.23 30.27 -5.93
CA ASP A 186 -4.05 31.04 -4.69
C ASP A 186 -2.77 30.69 -3.92
N GLY A 187 -1.96 29.75 -4.45
CA GLY A 187 -0.72 29.30 -3.85
C GLY A 187 -0.87 28.21 -2.79
N ALA A 188 -2.09 27.85 -2.38
CA ALA A 188 -2.33 26.83 -1.37
C ALA A 188 -1.96 25.42 -1.87
N PRO A 189 -1.23 24.62 -1.06
CA PRO A 189 -0.98 23.23 -1.40
C PRO A 189 -2.27 22.41 -1.24
N ARG A 190 -2.56 21.60 -2.25
CA ARG A 190 -3.72 20.71 -2.32
C ARG A 190 -3.29 19.31 -2.71
N ILE A 191 -4.21 18.37 -2.62
CA ILE A 191 -4.05 16.99 -3.10
C ILE A 191 -5.02 16.77 -4.26
N ALA A 192 -4.44 16.58 -5.43
CA ALA A 192 -5.14 16.00 -6.58
C ALA A 192 -5.19 14.48 -6.39
N ALA A 193 -6.32 13.86 -6.65
CA ALA A 193 -6.46 12.43 -6.55
C ALA A 193 -7.19 11.84 -7.75
N GLY A 194 -6.87 10.57 -8.04
CA GLY A 194 -7.51 9.84 -9.12
C GLY A 194 -7.49 8.34 -8.91
N LEU A 195 -8.07 7.66 -9.87
CA LEU A 195 -8.43 6.24 -9.79
C LEU A 195 -7.76 5.45 -10.92
N ALA A 196 -7.29 4.25 -10.59
CA ALA A 196 -6.83 3.23 -11.54
C ALA A 196 -5.73 3.72 -12.51
N GLY A 197 -4.69 4.40 -12.00
CA GLY A 197 -3.63 4.95 -12.84
C GLY A 197 -2.51 5.60 -12.05
N CYS A 198 -1.93 6.62 -12.67
CA CYS A 198 -0.87 7.46 -12.11
C CYS A 198 -1.30 8.93 -12.15
N PRO A 199 -0.62 9.84 -11.44
CA PRO A 199 -0.75 11.26 -11.67
C PRO A 199 -0.50 11.60 -13.15
N PRO A 200 -1.32 12.49 -13.77
CA PRO A 200 -1.15 12.84 -15.18
C PRO A 200 0.14 13.62 -15.41
N VAL A 201 0.93 13.21 -16.39
CA VAL A 201 2.21 13.86 -16.77
C VAL A 201 2.18 14.36 -18.23
N ALA A 202 1.39 13.73 -19.08
CA ALA A 202 1.23 14.10 -20.50
C ALA A 202 -0.16 14.67 -20.81
N PRO A 203 -0.30 15.47 -21.89
CA PRO A 203 -1.60 16.07 -22.25
C PRO A 203 -2.73 15.08 -22.47
N GLY A 204 -2.43 13.83 -22.90
CA GLY A 204 -3.41 12.77 -23.13
C GLY A 204 -3.76 11.95 -21.90
N ASP A 205 -3.08 12.17 -20.76
CA ASP A 205 -3.36 11.42 -19.55
C ASP A 205 -4.69 11.85 -18.92
N ARG A 206 -5.32 10.88 -18.26
CA ARG A 206 -6.58 11.12 -17.57
C ARG A 206 -6.38 12.15 -16.44
N PRO A 207 -7.18 13.23 -16.41
CA PRO A 207 -7.12 14.22 -15.33
C PRO A 207 -7.42 13.62 -13.95
N ALA A 208 -7.03 14.36 -12.89
CA ALA A 208 -7.45 14.04 -11.54
C ALA A 208 -8.98 14.14 -11.42
N SER A 209 -9.57 13.23 -10.63
CA SER A 209 -11.01 13.17 -10.38
C SER A 209 -11.43 13.96 -9.13
N PHE A 210 -10.49 14.29 -8.24
CA PHE A 210 -10.77 14.94 -6.95
C PHE A 210 -9.71 15.99 -6.61
N ASP A 211 -10.15 17.05 -5.93
CA ASP A 211 -9.33 18.05 -5.27
C ASP A 211 -9.70 18.15 -3.79
N VAL A 212 -8.74 17.89 -2.89
CA VAL A 212 -8.97 17.96 -1.46
C VAL A 212 -7.85 18.67 -0.72
N ALA A 213 -8.13 19.21 0.45
CA ALA A 213 -7.08 19.69 1.35
C ALA A 213 -6.26 18.50 1.88
N PRO A 214 -4.95 18.68 2.20
CA PRO A 214 -4.11 17.59 2.69
C PRO A 214 -4.71 16.81 3.88
N HIS A 215 -5.35 17.50 4.82
CA HIS A 215 -5.98 16.87 5.99
C HIS A 215 -7.23 16.02 5.65
N GLN A 216 -7.81 16.20 4.47
CA GLN A 216 -8.96 15.44 3.97
C GLN A 216 -8.56 14.17 3.20
N ALA A 217 -7.27 13.99 2.90
CA ALA A 217 -6.79 12.91 2.04
C ALA A 217 -7.13 11.51 2.60
N VAL A 218 -7.04 11.32 3.91
CA VAL A 218 -7.34 10.04 4.57
C VAL A 218 -8.81 9.68 4.43
N GLU A 219 -9.72 10.64 4.67
CA GLU A 219 -11.16 10.43 4.55
C GLU A 219 -11.58 10.22 3.11
N LEU A 220 -10.94 10.92 2.15
CA LEU A 220 -11.15 10.66 0.72
C LEU A 220 -10.82 9.20 0.38
N VAL A 221 -9.63 8.73 0.77
CA VAL A 221 -9.20 7.35 0.48
C VAL A 221 -10.14 6.35 1.14
N ARG A 222 -10.54 6.59 2.39
CA ARG A 222 -11.49 5.73 3.10
C ARG A 222 -12.84 5.66 2.37
N ALA A 223 -13.36 6.80 1.95
CA ALA A 223 -14.63 6.87 1.21
C ALA A 223 -14.57 6.11 -0.13
N LEU A 224 -13.49 6.30 -0.90
CA LEU A 224 -13.26 5.59 -2.17
C LEU A 224 -13.09 4.08 -1.97
N LEU A 225 -12.39 3.67 -0.93
CA LEU A 225 -12.18 2.27 -0.59
C LEU A 225 -13.50 1.58 -0.22
N LEU A 226 -14.30 2.19 0.64
CA LEU A 226 -15.61 1.65 1.04
C LEU A 226 -16.57 1.58 -0.15
N ALA A 227 -16.60 2.61 -0.98
CA ALA A 227 -17.40 2.61 -2.20
C ALA A 227 -16.97 1.50 -3.18
N PHE A 228 -15.65 1.27 -3.32
CA PHE A 228 -15.13 0.16 -4.11
C PHE A 228 -15.61 -1.19 -3.57
N LEU A 229 -15.52 -1.41 -2.25
CA LEU A 229 -15.96 -2.65 -1.62
C LEU A 229 -17.47 -2.90 -1.76
N ASP A 230 -18.28 -1.83 -1.78
CA ASP A 230 -19.72 -1.94 -1.96
C ASP A 230 -20.12 -2.28 -3.41
N LEU A 231 -19.36 -1.79 -4.38
CA LEU A 231 -19.74 -1.87 -5.80
C LEU A 231 -18.98 -2.95 -6.57
N ALA A 232 -17.84 -3.42 -6.06
CA ALA A 232 -17.04 -4.41 -6.77
C ALA A 232 -17.76 -5.77 -6.83
N PRO A 233 -18.12 -6.28 -8.03
CA PRO A 233 -18.68 -7.61 -8.19
C PRO A 233 -17.73 -8.70 -7.69
N ALA A 234 -18.25 -9.87 -7.40
CA ALA A 234 -17.45 -11.01 -6.99
C ALA A 234 -16.34 -11.30 -8.01
N GLY A 235 -15.07 -11.30 -7.55
CA GLY A 235 -13.89 -11.51 -8.39
C GLY A 235 -13.24 -10.23 -8.92
N VAL A 236 -13.89 -9.08 -8.86
CA VAL A 236 -13.27 -7.78 -9.14
C VAL A 236 -12.46 -7.35 -7.92
N THR A 237 -11.14 -7.27 -8.09
CA THR A 237 -10.20 -7.03 -7.00
C THR A 237 -9.34 -5.78 -7.19
N ARG A 238 -9.56 -5.06 -8.30
CA ARG A 238 -8.78 -3.88 -8.68
C ARG A 238 -9.71 -2.78 -9.18
N MET A 239 -9.39 -1.54 -8.82
CA MET A 239 -10.14 -0.34 -9.23
C MET A 239 -10.32 -0.28 -10.75
N ARG A 240 -9.25 -0.54 -11.52
CA ARG A 240 -9.31 -0.51 -13.00
C ARG A 240 -10.38 -1.44 -13.59
N ALA A 241 -10.63 -2.59 -12.94
CA ALA A 241 -11.62 -3.53 -13.44
C ALA A 241 -13.05 -3.05 -13.14
N LEU A 242 -13.27 -2.40 -12.00
CA LEU A 242 -14.55 -1.76 -11.69
C LEU A 242 -14.86 -0.60 -12.64
N LEU A 243 -13.82 0.15 -13.03
CA LEU A 243 -13.99 1.35 -13.89
C LEU A 243 -14.09 1.03 -15.38
N ALA A 244 -13.70 -0.17 -15.82
CA ALA A 244 -13.68 -0.56 -17.23
C ALA A 244 -15.06 -0.45 -17.91
N ASP A 245 -16.14 -0.70 -17.15
CA ASP A 245 -17.53 -0.69 -17.62
C ASP A 245 -18.27 0.60 -17.26
N GLY A 246 -17.55 1.72 -17.12
CA GLY A 246 -18.16 3.02 -16.81
C GLY A 246 -18.56 3.21 -15.34
N GLY A 247 -18.04 2.39 -14.43
CA GLY A 247 -18.39 2.39 -13.02
C GLY A 247 -17.97 3.63 -12.20
N GLU A 248 -17.24 4.58 -12.81
CA GLU A 248 -16.71 5.74 -12.10
C GLU A 248 -17.80 6.63 -11.48
N ARG A 249 -18.83 6.96 -12.25
CA ARG A 249 -19.93 7.80 -11.74
C ARG A 249 -20.62 7.14 -10.54
N ALA A 250 -20.86 5.84 -10.60
CA ALA A 250 -21.45 5.08 -9.50
C ALA A 250 -20.52 5.06 -8.29
N LEU A 251 -19.21 4.87 -8.52
CA LEU A 251 -18.18 4.89 -7.45
C LEU A 251 -18.15 6.25 -6.74
N ILE A 252 -18.10 7.36 -7.49
CA ILE A 252 -18.08 8.70 -6.92
C ILE A 252 -19.37 8.97 -6.13
N ALA A 253 -20.52 8.65 -6.69
CA ALA A 253 -21.80 8.80 -6.00
C ALA A 253 -21.86 7.97 -4.71
N ARG A 254 -21.35 6.75 -4.73
CA ARG A 254 -21.28 5.89 -3.54
C ARG A 254 -20.27 6.42 -2.52
N ALA A 255 -19.09 6.86 -2.95
CA ALA A 255 -18.06 7.45 -2.10
C ALA A 255 -18.56 8.71 -1.38
N GLN A 256 -19.40 9.52 -2.04
CA GLN A 256 -19.99 10.71 -1.42
C GLN A 256 -20.80 10.39 -0.16
N HIS A 257 -21.38 9.21 -0.02
CA HIS A 257 -22.10 8.79 1.19
C HIS A 257 -21.15 8.57 2.38
N TYR A 258 -19.89 8.30 2.12
CA TYR A 258 -18.88 8.06 3.15
C TYR A 258 -18.01 9.29 3.43
N ALA A 259 -17.92 10.22 2.49
CA ALA A 259 -17.09 11.41 2.63
C ALA A 259 -17.82 12.48 3.46
N PRO A 260 -17.17 13.09 4.48
CA PRO A 260 -17.75 14.17 5.27
C PRO A 260 -17.68 15.55 4.58
N PHE A 261 -17.29 15.59 3.30
CA PHE A 261 -17.16 16.79 2.47
C PHE A 261 -17.55 16.47 1.02
N PRO A 262 -17.87 17.49 0.20
CA PRO A 262 -18.19 17.27 -1.21
C PRO A 262 -17.00 16.69 -1.99
N LEU A 263 -17.25 15.63 -2.76
CA LEU A 263 -16.27 15.04 -3.67
C LEU A 263 -16.41 15.70 -5.05
N ALA A 264 -15.46 16.57 -5.38
CA ALA A 264 -15.41 17.26 -6.67
C ALA A 264 -13.95 17.48 -7.10
N ALA A 265 -13.76 17.63 -8.41
CA ALA A 265 -12.51 18.14 -8.96
C ALA A 265 -12.58 19.67 -9.07
N ASP A 266 -11.47 20.34 -8.78
CA ASP A 266 -11.31 21.75 -9.18
C ASP A 266 -11.21 21.80 -10.71
N PRO A 267 -11.89 22.71 -11.41
CA PRO A 267 -11.78 22.85 -12.86
C PRO A 267 -10.35 23.01 -13.38
N ALA A 268 -9.46 23.62 -12.59
CA ALA A 268 -8.04 23.77 -12.93
C ALA A 268 -7.31 22.42 -13.06
N LEU A 269 -7.79 21.37 -12.41
CA LEU A 269 -7.22 20.03 -12.53
C LEU A 269 -7.39 19.40 -13.93
N ALA A 270 -8.31 19.88 -14.73
CA ALA A 270 -8.46 19.40 -16.12
C ALA A 270 -7.19 19.62 -16.94
N GLY A 271 -6.54 20.77 -16.74
CA GLY A 271 -5.27 21.13 -17.39
C GLY A 271 -4.02 20.82 -16.56
N TRP A 272 -4.16 20.51 -15.29
CA TRP A 272 -3.02 20.25 -14.42
C TRP A 272 -2.28 18.96 -14.84
N ARG A 273 -0.97 19.06 -14.83
CA ARG A 273 -0.07 17.91 -15.02
C ARG A 273 0.99 17.93 -13.93
N ARG A 274 1.28 16.77 -13.39
CA ARG A 274 2.41 16.59 -12.48
C ARG A 274 3.70 16.98 -13.22
N PRO A 275 4.49 17.93 -12.75
CA PRO A 275 5.77 18.25 -13.36
C PRO A 275 6.64 17.01 -13.53
N PRO A 276 7.44 16.92 -14.59
CA PRO A 276 8.36 15.82 -14.80
C PRO A 276 9.30 15.67 -13.61
N VAL A 277 9.74 14.44 -13.35
CA VAL A 277 10.72 14.15 -12.30
C VAL A 277 12.13 14.21 -12.88
N ASP A 278 13.09 14.66 -12.05
CA ASP A 278 14.50 14.73 -12.45
C ASP A 278 15.10 13.33 -12.66
N ALA A 279 14.61 12.36 -11.90
CA ALA A 279 14.99 10.96 -12.03
C ALA A 279 13.87 10.03 -11.59
N ALA A 280 13.69 8.91 -12.30
CA ALA A 280 12.86 7.80 -11.83
C ALA A 280 13.65 6.99 -10.77
N PRO A 281 12.96 6.40 -9.77
CA PRO A 281 13.61 5.49 -8.85
C PRO A 281 14.24 4.32 -9.60
N VAL A 282 15.49 3.99 -9.30
CA VAL A 282 16.13 2.83 -9.88
C VAL A 282 15.52 1.57 -9.29
N SER A 283 15.06 0.67 -10.15
CA SER A 283 14.54 -0.63 -9.74
C SER A 283 15.65 -1.67 -9.84
N TYR A 284 16.04 -2.24 -8.70
CA TYR A 284 16.89 -3.44 -8.63
C TYR A 284 16.01 -4.66 -8.39
N THR A 285 16.20 -5.70 -9.18
CA THR A 285 15.37 -6.90 -9.08
C THR A 285 15.98 -7.99 -8.18
N HIS A 286 17.31 -8.03 -8.01
CA HIS A 286 17.98 -9.05 -7.23
C HIS A 286 19.09 -8.48 -6.35
N LEU A 287 18.99 -8.73 -5.05
CA LEU A 287 20.01 -8.47 -4.05
C LEU A 287 20.40 -9.81 -3.39
N ARG A 288 21.70 -10.07 -3.25
CA ARG A 288 22.19 -11.19 -2.44
C ARG A 288 22.51 -10.69 -1.04
N ALA A 289 22.04 -11.42 -0.03
CA ALA A 289 22.33 -11.15 1.37
C ALA A 289 23.67 -11.76 1.80
#